data_73ce798a850dc8a960b7080470134fdd
#
_entry.id   73ce798a850dc8a960b7080470134fdd
#
_cell.length_a   1.000
_cell.length_b   1.000
_cell.length_c   1.000
_cell.angle_alpha   90.00
_cell.angle_beta   90.00
_cell.angle_gamma   90.00
#
_symmetry.space_group_name_H-M   'P 1'
#
loop_
_entity.id
_entity.type
_entity.pdbx_description
1 polymer ?
#
loop_
_entity_poly.entity_id
_entity_poly.type
_entity_poly.pdbx_seq_one_letter_code
_entity_poly.pdbx_strand_id
1 'polypeptide(L)'
;KDGVGKGLVKSKTLKDGNTVVNTVSYEYNAQLQVSKETTSFDISKNLYSVKEYEYDKFNNVTVTRDYGTGSTPATTIAEYDLLSRKTAEYAPNYSADKSHGSLTTYYPDGNKKSETDAEGNITSYVYDAYGQVIKKTNPDGTMNLTAYDGLQREKATYFLGSENGTKQILTKTSYEFAGYNFDIYSALDTSASHSCKGLKTTKTTYITENKQVISETLTDIKE
;
A
#
# COMPACT_ATOMS: atom_id res chain seq x y z
N LYS A 1 -0.49 -13.84 41.72
CA LYS A 1 0.61 -12.90 42.04
C LYS A 1 1.10 -12.24 40.79
N ASP A 2 0.29 -11.40 40.19
CA ASP A 2 0.45 -11.12 38.78
C ASP A 2 0.16 -9.64 38.57
N GLY A 3 1.15 -8.82 38.98
CA GLY A 3 1.13 -7.38 38.82
C GLY A 3 1.38 -6.92 37.38
N VAL A 4 1.68 -7.85 36.47
CA VAL A 4 1.96 -7.56 35.07
C VAL A 4 0.65 -7.74 34.28
N GLY A 5 0.15 -6.68 33.69
CA GLY A 5 -0.98 -6.76 32.76
C GLY A 5 -2.32 -6.21 33.26
N LYS A 6 -2.36 -5.41 34.33
CA LYS A 6 -3.58 -4.65 34.67
C LYS A 6 -3.95 -3.72 33.50
N GLY A 7 -5.10 -3.99 32.89
CA GLY A 7 -5.62 -3.24 31.75
C GLY A 7 -5.41 -3.90 30.38
N LEU A 8 -4.68 -5.01 30.28
CA LEU A 8 -4.55 -5.74 29.01
C LEU A 8 -5.73 -6.69 28.78
N VAL A 9 -6.18 -6.76 27.52
CA VAL A 9 -7.28 -7.67 27.14
C VAL A 9 -6.79 -9.10 27.10
N LYS A 10 -7.29 -9.95 27.99
CA LYS A 10 -6.92 -11.38 28.05
C LYS A 10 -7.66 -12.20 27.01
N SER A 11 -8.91 -11.87 26.75
CA SER A 11 -9.71 -12.53 25.71
C SER A 11 -10.86 -11.67 25.24
N LYS A 12 -11.31 -11.92 24.01
CA LYS A 12 -12.53 -11.38 23.41
C LYS A 12 -13.40 -12.57 22.99
N THR A 13 -14.69 -12.57 23.34
CA THR A 13 -15.60 -13.63 22.99
C THR A 13 -16.75 -13.09 22.19
N LEU A 14 -17.01 -13.70 21.03
CA LEU A 14 -18.21 -13.46 20.23
C LEU A 14 -19.28 -14.47 20.62
N LYS A 15 -20.49 -14.00 20.89
CA LYS A 15 -21.63 -14.83 21.23
C LYS A 15 -22.80 -14.58 20.28
N ASP A 16 -23.54 -15.63 19.99
CA ASP A 16 -24.87 -15.57 19.40
C ASP A 16 -25.88 -16.02 20.44
N GLY A 17 -26.62 -15.09 21.01
CA GLY A 17 -27.39 -15.30 22.21
C GLY A 17 -26.51 -15.78 23.38
N ASN A 18 -26.76 -16.95 23.91
CA ASN A 18 -25.96 -17.58 24.98
C ASN A 18 -24.82 -18.47 24.46
N THR A 19 -24.76 -18.71 23.14
CA THR A 19 -23.77 -19.62 22.53
C THR A 19 -22.50 -18.85 22.18
N VAL A 20 -21.34 -19.35 22.62
CA VAL A 20 -20.03 -18.83 22.21
C VAL A 20 -19.72 -19.30 20.80
N VAL A 21 -19.60 -18.36 19.87
CA VAL A 21 -19.28 -18.64 18.46
C VAL A 21 -17.76 -18.65 18.24
N ASN A 22 -17.07 -17.72 18.88
CA ASN A 22 -15.62 -17.56 18.71
C ASN A 22 -15.01 -16.96 19.98
N THR A 23 -13.78 -17.33 20.29
CA THR A 23 -12.98 -16.70 21.35
C THR A 23 -11.57 -16.43 20.85
N VAL A 24 -11.13 -15.19 20.98
CA VAL A 24 -9.73 -14.80 20.75
C VAL A 24 -9.07 -14.54 22.09
N SER A 25 -8.00 -15.27 22.39
CA SER A 25 -7.20 -15.08 23.60
C SER A 25 -5.81 -14.55 23.26
N TYR A 26 -5.25 -13.75 24.18
CA TYR A 26 -3.97 -13.08 24.02
C TYR A 26 -3.01 -13.45 25.15
N GLU A 27 -1.78 -13.73 24.79
CA GLU A 27 -0.65 -13.82 25.71
C GLU A 27 0.29 -12.64 25.41
N TYR A 28 1.01 -12.21 26.45
CA TYR A 28 1.89 -11.02 26.35
C TYR A 28 3.29 -11.37 26.83
N ASN A 29 4.29 -10.78 26.19
CA ASN A 29 5.66 -10.87 26.63
C ASN A 29 5.91 -9.92 27.84
N ALA A 30 7.16 -9.92 28.34
CA ALA A 30 7.55 -9.07 29.48
C ALA A 30 7.46 -7.57 29.18
N GLN A 31 7.45 -7.17 27.91
CA GLN A 31 7.31 -5.79 27.43
C GLN A 31 5.83 -5.43 27.18
N LEU A 32 4.89 -6.29 27.56
CA LEU A 32 3.43 -6.10 27.39
C LEU A 32 2.96 -6.09 25.93
N GLN A 33 3.76 -6.62 25.01
CA GLN A 33 3.39 -6.83 23.63
C GLN A 33 2.70 -8.19 23.47
N VAL A 34 1.74 -8.30 22.53
CA VAL A 34 1.08 -9.58 22.24
C VAL A 34 2.13 -10.55 21.68
N SER A 35 2.47 -11.58 22.45
CA SER A 35 3.38 -12.65 22.00
C SER A 35 2.65 -13.79 21.33
N LYS A 36 1.35 -13.98 21.66
CA LYS A 36 0.53 -15.01 21.08
C LYS A 36 -0.95 -14.61 21.03
N GLU A 37 -1.57 -14.91 19.92
CA GLU A 37 -3.00 -14.81 19.71
C GLU A 37 -3.56 -16.19 19.34
N THR A 38 -4.58 -16.65 20.05
CA THR A 38 -5.25 -17.90 19.75
C THR A 38 -6.71 -17.63 19.46
N THR A 39 -7.18 -17.97 18.26
CA THR A 39 -8.57 -17.88 17.84
C THR A 39 -9.18 -19.27 17.84
N SER A 40 -10.17 -19.51 18.72
CA SER A 40 -10.91 -20.77 18.78
C SER A 40 -12.20 -20.65 17.98
N PHE A 41 -12.38 -21.53 16.98
CA PHE A 41 -13.55 -21.55 16.08
C PHE A 41 -14.61 -22.55 16.55
N ASP A 42 -14.18 -23.68 17.11
CA ASP A 42 -15.06 -24.71 17.66
C ASP A 42 -14.40 -25.31 18.89
N ILE A 43 -14.87 -24.89 20.06
CA ILE A 43 -14.32 -25.32 21.36
C ILE A 43 -14.54 -26.79 21.56
N SER A 44 -15.68 -27.34 21.09
CA SER A 44 -16.03 -28.74 21.28
C SER A 44 -15.15 -29.70 20.48
N LYS A 45 -14.66 -29.26 19.33
CA LYS A 45 -13.77 -29.99 18.45
C LYS A 45 -12.29 -29.59 18.60
N ASN A 46 -11.99 -28.66 19.52
CA ASN A 46 -10.64 -28.13 19.72
C ASN A 46 -10.04 -27.58 18.43
N LEU A 47 -10.86 -26.87 17.62
CA LEU A 47 -10.40 -26.21 16.39
C LEU A 47 -9.99 -24.78 16.69
N TYR A 48 -8.73 -24.49 16.40
CA TYR A 48 -8.14 -23.16 16.64
C TYR A 48 -7.11 -22.78 15.57
N SER A 49 -6.83 -21.49 15.46
CA SER A 49 -5.63 -20.96 14.82
C SER A 49 -4.81 -20.16 15.83
N VAL A 50 -3.50 -20.18 15.66
CA VAL A 50 -2.55 -19.51 16.54
C VAL A 50 -1.65 -18.62 15.70
N LYS A 51 -1.42 -17.39 16.19
CA LYS A 51 -0.34 -16.51 15.71
C LYS A 51 0.61 -16.20 16.85
N GLU A 52 1.88 -16.43 16.64
CA GLU A 52 2.95 -16.08 17.59
C GLU A 52 3.85 -15.02 16.99
N TYR A 53 4.36 -14.11 17.85
CA TYR A 53 5.13 -12.97 17.43
C TYR A 53 6.41 -12.85 18.25
N GLU A 54 7.51 -12.59 17.56
CA GLU A 54 8.76 -12.14 18.20
C GLU A 54 9.06 -10.70 17.75
N TYR A 55 9.70 -9.96 18.63
CA TYR A 55 9.96 -8.54 18.44
C TYR A 55 11.44 -8.24 18.61
N ASP A 56 11.93 -7.25 17.89
CA ASP A 56 13.24 -6.66 18.15
C ASP A 56 13.18 -5.62 19.29
N LYS A 57 14.32 -5.05 19.61
CA LYS A 57 14.45 -4.01 20.66
C LYS A 57 13.72 -2.70 20.33
N PHE A 58 13.30 -2.50 19.09
CA PHE A 58 12.55 -1.34 18.63
C PHE A 58 11.04 -1.60 18.51
N ASN A 59 10.58 -2.76 18.98
CA ASN A 59 9.19 -3.24 18.91
C ASN A 59 8.70 -3.61 17.51
N ASN A 60 9.59 -3.84 16.56
CA ASN A 60 9.20 -4.37 15.25
C ASN A 60 8.97 -5.88 15.35
N VAL A 61 7.95 -6.40 14.68
CA VAL A 61 7.68 -7.85 14.61
C VAL A 61 8.68 -8.48 13.63
N THR A 62 9.63 -9.24 14.16
CA THR A 62 10.68 -9.90 13.37
C THR A 62 10.34 -11.32 12.96
N VAL A 63 9.51 -12.02 13.75
CA VAL A 63 9.03 -13.36 13.43
C VAL A 63 7.53 -13.44 13.67
N THR A 64 6.81 -14.00 12.70
CA THR A 64 5.42 -14.39 12.84
C THR A 64 5.31 -15.88 12.55
N ARG A 65 4.67 -16.66 13.46
CA ARG A 65 4.32 -18.05 13.23
C ARG A 65 2.81 -18.18 13.19
N ASP A 66 2.29 -18.76 12.11
CA ASP A 66 0.87 -18.98 11.89
C ASP A 66 0.62 -20.48 11.71
N TYR A 67 -0.27 -21.04 12.52
CA TYR A 67 -0.62 -22.44 12.46
C TYR A 67 -2.02 -22.72 13.01
N GLY A 68 -2.62 -23.82 12.56
CA GLY A 68 -3.91 -24.31 13.06
C GLY A 68 -3.77 -25.61 13.81
N THR A 69 -4.90 -26.15 14.25
CA THR A 69 -4.99 -27.45 14.93
C THR A 69 -4.29 -28.54 14.12
N GLY A 70 -3.25 -29.14 14.70
CA GLY A 70 -2.51 -30.26 14.10
C GLY A 70 -1.59 -29.92 12.95
N SER A 71 -1.37 -28.62 12.65
CA SER A 71 -0.46 -28.17 11.61
C SER A 71 0.89 -27.69 12.18
N THR A 72 1.93 -27.76 11.35
CA THR A 72 3.23 -27.15 11.64
C THR A 72 3.19 -25.64 11.44
N PRO A 73 3.92 -24.84 12.23
CA PRO A 73 3.95 -23.40 12.08
C PRO A 73 4.51 -22.95 10.72
N ALA A 74 3.75 -22.11 10.01
CA ALA A 74 4.23 -21.34 8.88
C ALA A 74 4.95 -20.10 9.41
N THR A 75 6.28 -20.05 9.29
CA THR A 75 7.12 -18.99 9.86
C THR A 75 7.48 -17.95 8.81
N THR A 76 7.09 -16.70 9.03
CA THR A 76 7.54 -15.54 8.24
C THR A 76 8.59 -14.77 9.05
N ILE A 77 9.67 -14.35 8.42
CA ILE A 77 10.71 -13.51 9.03
C ILE A 77 10.72 -12.14 8.35
N ALA A 78 10.76 -11.08 9.14
CA ALA A 78 10.94 -9.71 8.67
C ALA A 78 12.20 -9.08 9.27
N GLU A 79 12.90 -8.28 8.47
CA GLU A 79 14.07 -7.51 8.89
C GLU A 79 13.76 -6.01 8.77
N TYR A 80 14.37 -5.23 9.64
CA TYR A 80 14.14 -3.79 9.73
C TYR A 80 15.48 -3.05 9.85
N ASP A 81 15.49 -1.83 9.36
CA ASP A 81 16.61 -0.92 9.60
C ASP A 81 16.47 -0.19 10.95
N LEU A 82 17.46 0.65 11.26
CA LEU A 82 17.48 1.40 12.52
C LEU A 82 16.35 2.46 12.65
N LEU A 83 15.62 2.74 11.58
CA LEU A 83 14.46 3.62 11.56
C LEU A 83 13.15 2.85 11.60
N SER A 84 13.18 1.54 11.90
CA SER A 84 12.02 0.63 11.92
C SER A 84 11.30 0.51 10.56
N ARG A 85 12.01 0.72 9.44
CA ARG A 85 11.46 0.48 8.10
C ARG A 85 11.78 -0.96 7.70
N LYS A 86 10.79 -1.69 7.18
CA LYS A 86 10.99 -3.08 6.76
C LYS A 86 11.93 -3.13 5.55
N THR A 87 13.05 -3.85 5.68
CA THR A 87 14.06 -4.03 4.63
C THR A 87 14.00 -5.39 3.96
N ALA A 88 13.46 -6.41 4.67
CA ALA A 88 13.27 -7.73 4.08
C ALA A 88 12.06 -8.43 4.69
N GLU A 89 11.44 -9.31 3.91
CA GLU A 89 10.44 -10.27 4.37
C GLU A 89 10.64 -11.60 3.65
N TYR A 90 10.67 -12.69 4.42
CA TYR A 90 10.87 -14.04 3.95
C TYR A 90 9.63 -14.87 4.24
N ALA A 91 9.00 -15.41 3.19
CA ALA A 91 7.84 -16.29 3.30
C ALA A 91 8.20 -17.61 4.00
N PRO A 92 7.21 -18.36 4.54
CA PRO A 92 7.47 -19.56 5.35
C PRO A 92 8.39 -20.59 4.70
N ASN A 93 8.29 -20.80 3.40
CA ASN A 93 9.12 -21.75 2.67
C ASN A 93 10.60 -21.34 2.58
N TYR A 94 10.91 -20.06 2.77
CA TYR A 94 12.24 -19.47 2.60
C TYR A 94 12.77 -18.81 3.88
N SER A 95 12.03 -18.89 4.97
CA SER A 95 12.40 -18.22 6.23
C SER A 95 13.65 -18.82 6.87
N ALA A 96 13.92 -20.11 6.64
CA ALA A 96 15.07 -20.81 7.24
C ALA A 96 16.42 -20.41 6.59
N ASP A 97 16.47 -20.28 5.28
CA ASP A 97 17.68 -20.02 4.50
C ASP A 97 17.74 -18.58 3.95
N LYS A 98 16.63 -17.84 4.06
CA LYS A 98 16.49 -16.45 3.54
C LYS A 98 16.84 -16.31 2.04
N SER A 99 16.61 -17.36 1.26
CA SER A 99 17.06 -17.43 -0.13
C SER A 99 16.18 -16.61 -1.09
N HIS A 100 14.88 -16.48 -0.80
CA HIS A 100 13.89 -15.82 -1.65
C HIS A 100 13.08 -14.85 -0.78
N GLY A 101 13.58 -13.64 -0.63
CA GLY A 101 12.93 -12.60 0.18
C GLY A 101 12.42 -11.45 -0.68
N SER A 102 11.33 -10.84 -0.25
CA SER A 102 10.98 -9.50 -0.72
C SER A 102 11.87 -8.50 -0.02
N LEU A 103 12.72 -7.77 -0.76
CA LEU A 103 13.66 -6.80 -0.20
C LEU A 103 13.23 -5.38 -0.54
N THR A 104 13.44 -4.45 0.38
CA THR A 104 13.20 -3.02 0.15
C THR A 104 14.40 -2.21 0.60
N THR A 105 14.88 -1.31 -0.26
CA THR A 105 15.88 -0.32 0.11
C THR A 105 15.27 1.08 0.11
N TYR A 106 15.86 1.98 0.89
CA TYR A 106 15.34 3.33 1.06
C TYR A 106 16.42 4.39 0.80
N TYR A 107 15.99 5.54 0.34
CA TYR A 107 16.80 6.76 0.37
C TYR A 107 16.88 7.30 1.81
N PRO A 108 17.87 8.17 2.11
CA PRO A 108 18.00 8.79 3.45
C PRO A 108 16.77 9.59 3.86
N ASP A 109 16.03 10.16 2.93
CA ASP A 109 14.79 10.92 3.15
C ASP A 109 13.57 10.04 3.49
N GLY A 110 13.72 8.70 3.44
CA GLY A 110 12.68 7.72 3.74
C GLY A 110 11.92 7.19 2.53
N ASN A 111 12.08 7.78 1.36
CA ASN A 111 11.47 7.30 0.14
C ASN A 111 12.04 5.93 -0.27
N LYS A 112 11.20 5.07 -0.83
CA LYS A 112 11.61 3.75 -1.32
C LYS A 112 12.55 3.89 -2.52
N LYS A 113 13.77 3.33 -2.44
CA LYS A 113 14.75 3.35 -3.52
C LYS A 113 14.57 2.19 -4.48
N SER A 114 14.40 0.98 -3.93
CA SER A 114 14.11 -0.21 -4.74
C SER A 114 13.31 -1.25 -3.97
N GLU A 115 12.63 -2.09 -4.72
CA GLU A 115 11.98 -3.33 -4.27
C GLU A 115 12.55 -4.48 -5.07
N THR A 116 12.82 -5.59 -4.40
CA THR A 116 13.17 -6.87 -5.02
C THR A 116 12.10 -7.88 -4.63
N ASP A 117 11.51 -8.58 -5.57
CA ASP A 117 10.58 -9.66 -5.28
C ASP A 117 11.30 -10.97 -4.91
N ALA A 118 10.53 -12.01 -4.58
CA ALA A 118 11.07 -13.30 -4.18
C ALA A 118 11.84 -14.01 -5.32
N GLU A 119 11.58 -13.68 -6.56
CA GLU A 119 12.27 -14.18 -7.76
C GLU A 119 13.54 -13.39 -8.08
N GLY A 120 13.84 -12.32 -7.34
CA GLY A 120 15.02 -11.47 -7.54
C GLY A 120 14.81 -10.35 -8.57
N ASN A 121 13.59 -10.11 -9.01
CA ASN A 121 13.28 -9.02 -9.94
C ASN A 121 13.31 -7.68 -9.20
N ILE A 122 14.04 -6.71 -9.74
CA ILE A 122 14.26 -5.41 -9.09
C ILE A 122 13.43 -4.33 -9.79
N THR A 123 12.63 -3.61 -9.02
CA THR A 123 12.01 -2.34 -9.41
C THR A 123 12.68 -1.21 -8.66
N SER A 124 13.05 -0.11 -9.32
CA SER A 124 13.66 1.04 -8.67
C SER A 124 12.93 2.35 -8.97
N TYR A 125 13.10 3.32 -8.07
CA TYR A 125 12.37 4.58 -8.07
C TYR A 125 13.32 5.76 -7.91
N VAL A 126 13.00 6.85 -8.60
CA VAL A 126 13.64 8.16 -8.42
C VAL A 126 12.55 9.18 -8.18
N TYR A 127 12.81 10.10 -7.27
CA TYR A 127 11.85 11.11 -6.82
C TYR A 127 12.35 12.50 -7.12
N ASP A 128 11.43 13.45 -7.23
CA ASP A 128 11.76 14.88 -7.22
C ASP A 128 11.95 15.38 -5.77
N ALA A 129 12.21 16.68 -5.64
CA ALA A 129 12.40 17.32 -4.34
C ALA A 129 11.14 17.34 -3.45
N TYR A 130 9.98 17.02 -4.00
CA TYR A 130 8.70 16.96 -3.28
C TYR A 130 8.28 15.54 -2.90
N GLY A 131 9.12 14.54 -3.23
CA GLY A 131 8.83 13.12 -2.95
C GLY A 131 7.89 12.46 -3.97
N GLN A 132 7.69 13.07 -5.14
CA GLN A 132 6.90 12.49 -6.22
C GLN A 132 7.78 11.61 -7.11
N VAL A 133 7.29 10.44 -7.52
CA VAL A 133 8.02 9.52 -8.39
C VAL A 133 8.14 10.11 -9.80
N ILE A 134 9.35 10.46 -10.20
CA ILE A 134 9.64 10.96 -11.55
C ILE A 134 10.18 9.87 -12.49
N LYS A 135 10.72 8.77 -11.95
CA LYS A 135 11.19 7.63 -12.73
C LYS A 135 10.94 6.34 -11.95
N LYS A 136 10.32 5.37 -12.60
CA LYS A 136 10.22 3.97 -12.16
C LYS A 136 10.92 3.11 -13.20
N THR A 137 11.92 2.32 -12.78
CA THR A 137 12.57 1.32 -13.63
C THR A 137 12.02 -0.06 -13.28
N ASN A 138 11.51 -0.76 -14.27
CA ASN A 138 10.96 -2.11 -14.12
C ASN A 138 12.09 -3.17 -14.19
N PRO A 139 11.84 -4.42 -13.76
CA PRO A 139 12.85 -5.48 -13.77
C PRO A 139 13.43 -5.80 -15.15
N ASP A 140 12.66 -5.62 -16.21
CA ASP A 140 13.08 -5.81 -17.60
C ASP A 140 13.93 -4.65 -18.16
N GLY A 141 14.25 -3.65 -17.33
CA GLY A 141 14.99 -2.44 -17.69
C GLY A 141 14.17 -1.36 -18.38
N THR A 142 12.88 -1.60 -18.63
CA THR A 142 11.98 -0.54 -19.13
C THR A 142 11.71 0.50 -18.06
N MET A 143 11.35 1.72 -18.47
CA MET A 143 11.15 2.83 -17.54
C MET A 143 9.86 3.57 -17.81
N ASN A 144 9.17 3.92 -16.72
CA ASN A 144 8.07 4.86 -16.72
C ASN A 144 8.55 6.18 -16.11
N LEU A 145 8.34 7.27 -16.82
CA LEU A 145 8.68 8.62 -16.36
C LEU A 145 7.39 9.42 -16.16
N THR A 146 7.34 10.20 -15.08
CA THR A 146 6.24 11.12 -14.80
C THR A 146 6.80 12.53 -14.70
N ALA A 147 6.19 13.47 -15.40
CA ALA A 147 6.48 14.88 -15.30
C ALA A 147 5.35 15.59 -14.57
N TYR A 148 5.70 16.49 -13.66
CA TYR A 148 4.76 17.30 -12.88
C TYR A 148 4.85 18.78 -13.29
N ASP A 149 3.79 19.54 -13.03
CA ASP A 149 3.78 21.00 -13.21
C ASP A 149 4.25 21.71 -11.91
N GLY A 150 4.34 23.03 -11.95
CA GLY A 150 4.74 23.84 -10.80
C GLY A 150 3.80 23.79 -9.60
N LEU A 151 2.59 23.23 -9.75
CA LEU A 151 1.62 22.95 -8.68
C LEU A 151 1.62 21.47 -8.26
N GLN A 152 2.64 20.71 -8.67
CA GLN A 152 2.84 19.30 -8.34
C GLN A 152 1.75 18.36 -8.89
N ARG A 153 1.06 18.76 -9.97
CA ARG A 153 0.06 17.95 -10.66
C ARG A 153 0.71 17.20 -11.81
N GLU A 154 0.28 15.98 -12.09
CA GLU A 154 0.79 15.18 -13.21
C GLU A 154 0.52 15.89 -14.54
N LYS A 155 1.60 16.18 -15.27
CA LYS A 155 1.56 16.85 -16.58
C LYS A 155 1.67 15.88 -17.74
N ALA A 156 2.51 14.86 -17.60
CA ALA A 156 2.69 13.84 -18.64
C ALA A 156 3.33 12.58 -18.08
N THR A 157 3.03 11.45 -18.69
CA THR A 157 3.74 10.20 -18.47
C THR A 157 4.38 9.72 -19.77
N TYR A 158 5.51 9.03 -19.63
CA TYR A 158 6.30 8.54 -20.76
C TYR A 158 6.79 7.13 -20.48
N PHE A 159 7.01 6.38 -21.56
CA PHE A 159 7.65 5.07 -21.54
C PHE A 159 8.99 5.13 -22.26
N LEU A 160 10.00 4.45 -21.72
CA LEU A 160 11.28 4.17 -22.35
C LEU A 160 11.52 2.66 -22.33
N GLY A 161 11.83 2.07 -23.50
CA GLY A 161 12.21 0.67 -23.60
C GLY A 161 13.61 0.35 -23.06
N SER A 162 14.48 1.38 -22.94
CA SER A 162 15.82 1.31 -22.35
C SER A 162 16.30 2.68 -21.96
N GLU A 163 17.37 2.81 -21.15
CA GLU A 163 17.88 4.08 -20.66
C GLU A 163 18.29 5.06 -21.75
N ASN A 164 18.78 4.55 -22.90
CA ASN A 164 19.13 5.34 -24.08
C ASN A 164 18.05 5.30 -25.19
N GLY A 165 16.86 4.78 -24.85
CA GLY A 165 15.77 4.63 -25.79
C GLY A 165 15.04 5.92 -26.12
N THR A 166 14.24 5.88 -27.19
CA THR A 166 13.36 6.98 -27.54
C THR A 166 12.20 7.08 -26.55
N LYS A 167 12.00 8.28 -26.00
CA LYS A 167 10.93 8.58 -25.08
C LYS A 167 9.57 8.57 -25.79
N GLN A 168 8.68 7.68 -25.41
CA GLN A 168 7.32 7.59 -25.95
C GLN A 168 6.34 8.24 -24.96
N ILE A 169 5.50 9.14 -25.43
CA ILE A 169 4.46 9.77 -24.63
C ILE A 169 3.32 8.77 -24.45
N LEU A 170 2.92 8.52 -23.20
CA LEU A 170 1.75 7.73 -22.87
C LEU A 170 0.53 8.60 -22.58
N THR A 171 0.71 9.62 -21.74
CA THR A 171 -0.36 10.57 -21.39
C THR A 171 0.15 11.99 -21.39
N LYS A 172 -0.75 12.92 -21.62
CA LYS A 172 -0.52 14.36 -21.42
C LYS A 172 -1.77 14.93 -20.75
N THR A 173 -1.57 15.70 -19.68
CA THR A 173 -2.65 16.33 -18.92
C THR A 173 -2.48 17.84 -18.97
N SER A 174 -3.52 18.57 -19.31
CA SER A 174 -3.58 20.02 -19.22
C SER A 174 -4.62 20.45 -18.20
N TYR A 175 -4.36 21.55 -17.52
CA TYR A 175 -5.22 22.13 -16.51
C TYR A 175 -5.54 23.57 -16.90
N GLU A 176 -6.84 23.88 -17.04
CA GLU A 176 -7.32 25.19 -17.43
C GLU A 176 -8.34 25.70 -16.41
N PHE A 177 -8.25 26.99 -16.04
CA PHE A 177 -9.32 27.64 -15.33
C PHE A 177 -10.36 28.09 -16.37
N ALA A 178 -11.53 27.47 -16.34
CA ALA A 178 -12.62 27.79 -17.27
C ALA A 178 -13.86 28.23 -16.50
N GLY A 179 -14.56 29.21 -17.05
CA GLY A 179 -15.90 29.55 -16.58
C GLY A 179 -16.94 28.64 -17.23
N TYR A 180 -17.81 28.08 -16.43
CA TYR A 180 -18.94 27.28 -16.88
C TYR A 180 -20.23 27.99 -16.57
N ASN A 181 -21.14 28.02 -17.53
CA ASN A 181 -22.53 28.37 -17.31
C ASN A 181 -23.31 27.07 -17.19
N PHE A 182 -24.03 26.91 -16.11
CA PHE A 182 -24.94 25.79 -15.92
C PHE A 182 -26.27 26.29 -15.37
N ASP A 183 -27.34 25.66 -15.87
CA ASP A 183 -28.68 25.93 -15.39
C ASP A 183 -28.96 25.05 -14.18
N ILE A 184 -29.05 25.66 -13.00
CA ILE A 184 -29.53 24.96 -11.82
C ILE A 184 -31.04 24.96 -11.86
N TYR A 185 -31.63 23.81 -12.15
CA TYR A 185 -33.03 23.57 -11.91
C TYR A 185 -33.27 23.44 -10.41
N SER A 186 -33.52 24.56 -9.72
CA SER A 186 -34.04 24.47 -8.36
C SER A 186 -35.59 24.46 -8.45
N ALA A 187 -36.21 23.69 -7.56
CA ALA A 187 -37.66 23.66 -7.45
C ALA A 187 -38.28 25.01 -7.06
N LEU A 188 -37.48 26.03 -6.80
CA LEU A 188 -37.86 27.35 -6.32
C LEU A 188 -37.54 28.51 -7.29
N ASP A 189 -36.60 28.31 -8.24
CA ASP A 189 -36.24 29.34 -9.22
C ASP A 189 -35.76 28.70 -10.53
N THR A 190 -36.62 28.68 -11.54
CA THR A 190 -36.35 28.11 -12.86
C THR A 190 -35.68 29.10 -13.82
N SER A 191 -35.33 30.30 -13.39
CA SER A 191 -34.82 31.37 -14.25
C SER A 191 -33.39 31.82 -13.96
N ALA A 192 -32.73 31.27 -12.96
CA ALA A 192 -31.39 31.67 -12.60
C ALA A 192 -30.32 30.84 -13.31
N SER A 193 -29.62 31.43 -14.28
CA SER A 193 -28.37 30.87 -14.79
C SER A 193 -27.25 31.27 -13.82
N HIS A 194 -26.50 30.28 -13.31
CA HIS A 194 -25.35 30.52 -12.45
C HIS A 194 -24.07 30.23 -13.24
N SER A 195 -23.12 31.15 -13.16
CA SER A 195 -21.76 30.91 -13.70
C SER A 195 -20.83 30.57 -12.54
N CYS A 196 -20.17 29.44 -12.61
CA CYS A 196 -19.06 29.15 -11.71
C CYS A 196 -17.73 29.06 -12.47
N LYS A 197 -16.63 29.28 -11.77
CA LYS A 197 -15.28 29.07 -12.30
C LYS A 197 -14.80 27.75 -11.72
N GLY A 198 -14.43 26.84 -12.58
CA GLY A 198 -13.92 25.52 -12.18
C GLY A 198 -12.61 25.18 -12.87
N LEU A 199 -11.92 24.19 -12.35
CA LEU A 199 -10.74 23.61 -12.96
C LEU A 199 -11.15 22.56 -13.99
N LYS A 200 -10.85 22.84 -15.28
CA LYS A 200 -10.98 21.86 -16.35
C LYS A 200 -9.69 21.08 -16.50
N THR A 201 -9.76 19.77 -16.31
CA THR A 201 -8.65 18.86 -16.56
C THR A 201 -8.89 18.10 -17.86
N THR A 202 -7.96 18.19 -18.80
CA THR A 202 -8.01 17.40 -20.04
C THR A 202 -6.83 16.42 -20.02
N LYS A 203 -7.14 15.12 -20.01
CA LYS A 203 -6.14 14.04 -20.12
C LYS A 203 -6.21 13.43 -21.51
N THR A 204 -5.09 13.42 -22.21
CA THR A 204 -4.92 12.79 -23.52
C THR A 204 -4.06 11.54 -23.35
N THR A 205 -4.58 10.38 -23.75
CA THR A 205 -3.85 9.12 -23.76
C THR A 205 -3.42 8.78 -25.17
N TYR A 206 -2.15 8.41 -25.35
CA TYR A 206 -1.56 8.05 -26.64
C TYR A 206 -1.42 6.52 -26.72
N ILE A 207 -2.05 5.90 -27.71
CA ILE A 207 -1.94 4.46 -27.99
C ILE A 207 -0.97 4.30 -29.16
N THR A 208 0.13 3.55 -28.96
CA THR A 208 1.24 3.45 -29.92
C THR A 208 0.93 2.63 -31.16
N GLU A 209 0.02 1.67 -31.13
CA GLU A 209 -0.21 0.74 -32.25
C GLU A 209 -0.92 1.35 -33.47
N ASN A 210 -1.71 2.44 -33.29
CA ASN A 210 -2.43 3.08 -34.40
C ASN A 210 -2.42 4.61 -34.39
N LYS A 211 -1.54 5.25 -33.62
CA LYS A 211 -1.52 6.71 -33.44
C LYS A 211 -2.89 7.31 -33.06
N GLN A 212 -3.76 6.52 -32.47
CA GLN A 212 -5.05 7.02 -31.99
C GLN A 212 -4.84 7.79 -30.70
N VAL A 213 -5.25 9.02 -30.70
CA VAL A 213 -5.32 9.87 -29.52
C VAL A 213 -6.72 9.73 -28.94
N ILE A 214 -6.84 9.14 -27.76
CA ILE A 214 -8.07 9.16 -26.99
C ILE A 214 -7.95 10.30 -25.99
N SER A 215 -8.77 11.33 -26.12
CA SER A 215 -8.85 12.39 -25.13
C SER A 215 -10.06 12.15 -24.23
N GLU A 216 -9.83 12.05 -22.93
CA GLU A 216 -10.86 12.05 -21.91
C GLU A 216 -10.82 13.41 -21.19
N THR A 217 -11.95 14.12 -21.20
CA THR A 217 -12.09 15.39 -20.48
C THR A 217 -12.85 15.13 -19.20
N LEU A 218 -12.16 15.17 -18.08
CA LEU A 218 -12.80 15.21 -16.76
C LEU A 218 -12.95 16.67 -16.35
N THR A 219 -14.19 17.06 -16.11
CA THR A 219 -14.51 18.37 -15.56
C THR A 219 -14.81 18.20 -14.09
N ASP A 220 -13.90 18.62 -13.24
CA ASP A 220 -14.12 18.68 -11.79
C ASP A 220 -14.50 20.12 -11.42
N ILE A 221 -15.72 20.31 -10.97
CA ILE A 221 -16.20 21.61 -10.49
C ILE A 221 -15.96 21.60 -8.99
N LYS A 222 -14.92 22.29 -8.55
CA LYS A 222 -14.75 22.62 -7.13
C LYS A 222 -15.30 24.02 -6.92
N GLU A 223 -16.35 24.10 -6.10
CA GLU A 223 -16.84 25.35 -5.52
C GLU A 223 -15.77 25.98 -4.59
#